data_ab46025a7bfdd3d94696b5a9c4818927
#
_entry.id   ab46025a7bfdd3d94696b5a9c4818927
#
_cell.length_a   1.000
_cell.length_b   1.000
_cell.length_c   1.000
_cell.angle_alpha   90.00
_cell.angle_beta   90.00
_cell.angle_gamma   90.00
#
_symmetry.space_group_name_H-M   'P 1'
#
loop_
_entity.id
_entity.type
_entity.pdbx_description
1 polymer ?
#
loop_
_entity_poly.entity_id
_entity_poly.type
_entity_poly.pdbx_seq_one_letter_code
_entity_poly.pdbx_strand_id
1 'polypeptide(L)'
;MKKYQIYYNNTVEINNVAEFETLDEAKQYCTENTKGYDKVCDNDNCFEGRSNNFHYEVFDGYKEILDEDGDVVDLKNPVYETEQFYCD
;
A
#
# COMPACT_ATOMS: atom_id res chain seq x y z
N MET A 1 17.41 11.25 0.81
CA MET A 1 16.37 10.26 0.46
C MET A 1 15.47 10.02 1.66
N LYS A 2 14.17 10.01 1.45
CA LYS A 2 13.24 9.81 2.56
C LYS A 2 13.17 8.35 2.94
N LYS A 3 13.01 8.10 4.23
CA LYS A 3 13.13 6.75 4.79
C LYS A 3 11.95 5.85 4.45
N TYR A 4 10.74 6.39 4.47
CA TYR A 4 9.53 5.61 4.29
C TYR A 4 8.94 5.82 2.92
N GLN A 5 8.64 4.73 2.22
CA GLN A 5 8.08 4.77 0.89
C GLN A 5 6.69 4.16 0.90
N ILE A 6 5.76 4.83 0.22
CA ILE A 6 4.37 4.40 0.16
C ILE A 6 4.07 3.88 -1.23
N TYR A 7 3.48 2.69 -1.28
CA TYR A 7 3.04 2.06 -2.50
C TYR A 7 1.53 1.97 -2.54
N TYR A 8 0.97 2.31 -3.67
CA TYR A 8 -0.43 2.10 -3.99
C TYR A 8 -0.55 0.75 -4.66
N ASN A 9 -1.30 -0.15 -4.04
CA ASN A 9 -1.49 -1.50 -4.54
C ASN A 9 -2.96 -1.72 -4.85
N ASN A 10 -3.26 -1.94 -6.13
CA ASN A 10 -4.61 -2.32 -6.54
C ASN A 10 -4.56 -3.72 -7.18
N THR A 11 -5.67 -4.18 -7.74
CA THR A 11 -5.72 -5.53 -8.30
C THR A 11 -4.90 -5.69 -9.58
N VAL A 12 -4.39 -4.60 -10.15
CA VAL A 12 -3.71 -4.59 -11.45
C VAL A 12 -2.23 -4.27 -11.30
N GLU A 13 -1.87 -3.29 -10.47
CA GLU A 13 -0.49 -2.82 -10.39
C GLU A 13 -0.13 -2.29 -9.00
N ILE A 14 1.16 -2.16 -8.78
CA ILE A 14 1.72 -1.61 -7.54
C ILE A 14 2.65 -0.47 -7.94
N ASN A 15 2.38 0.74 -7.44
CA ASN A 15 3.15 1.93 -7.77
C ASN A 15 3.62 2.67 -6.53
N ASN A 16 4.87 3.15 -6.56
CA ASN A 16 5.34 4.07 -5.54
C ASN A 16 4.67 5.43 -5.77
N VAL A 17 3.99 5.94 -4.75
CA VAL A 17 3.20 7.17 -4.89
C VAL A 17 3.67 8.30 -3.99
N ALA A 18 4.44 7.99 -2.94
CA ALA A 18 4.92 9.02 -2.03
C ALA A 18 6.08 8.51 -1.18
N GLU A 19 6.81 9.45 -0.57
CA GLU A 19 7.90 9.15 0.34
C GLU A 19 7.89 10.16 1.48
N PHE A 20 8.18 9.70 2.69
CA PHE A 20 8.20 10.55 3.89
C PHE A 20 9.36 10.19 4.80
N GLU A 21 9.76 11.15 5.64
CA GLU A 21 10.85 10.94 6.57
C GLU A 21 10.42 10.22 7.85
N THR A 22 9.14 10.31 8.20
CA THR A 22 8.62 9.66 9.42
C THR A 22 7.46 8.74 9.09
N LEU A 23 7.28 7.73 9.94
CA LEU A 23 6.17 6.80 9.80
C LEU A 23 4.82 7.49 10.03
N ASP A 24 4.77 8.44 10.96
CA ASP A 24 3.53 9.19 11.23
C ASP A 24 3.05 9.96 10.01
N GLU A 25 3.95 10.60 9.29
CA GLU A 25 3.61 11.28 8.04
C GLU A 25 3.10 10.31 6.99
N ALA A 26 3.75 9.15 6.88
CA ALA A 26 3.33 8.11 5.94
C ALA A 26 1.93 7.59 6.27
N LYS A 27 1.66 7.33 7.55
CA LYS A 27 0.33 6.88 7.98
C LYS A 27 -0.73 7.94 7.71
N GLN A 28 -0.40 9.20 7.94
CA GLN A 28 -1.33 10.31 7.67
C GLN A 28 -1.68 10.39 6.20
N TYR A 29 -0.71 10.23 5.33
CA TYR A 29 -0.94 10.19 3.89
C TYR A 29 -1.92 9.07 3.54
N CYS A 30 -1.71 7.88 4.08
CA CYS A 30 -2.59 6.73 3.82
C CYS A 30 -4.02 7.02 4.29
N THR A 31 -4.17 7.60 5.48
CA THR A 31 -5.48 7.93 6.04
C THR A 31 -6.21 8.96 5.16
N GLU A 32 -5.51 10.01 4.75
CA GLU A 32 -6.10 11.06 3.93
C GLU A 32 -6.53 10.56 2.55
N ASN A 33 -5.77 9.64 1.99
CA ASN A 33 -6.04 9.13 0.65
C ASN A 33 -7.03 7.98 0.60
N THR A 34 -7.42 7.44 1.77
CA THR A 34 -8.47 6.43 1.87
C THR A 34 -9.77 6.98 2.42
N LYS A 35 -9.79 8.27 2.74
CA LYS A 35 -10.94 8.93 3.32
C LYS A 35 -12.08 8.99 2.31
N GLY A 36 -13.26 8.58 2.74
CA GLY A 36 -14.43 8.56 1.87
C GLY A 36 -14.62 7.31 1.05
N TYR A 37 -13.68 6.38 1.12
CA TYR A 37 -13.82 5.09 0.45
C TYR A 37 -14.40 4.05 1.39
N ASP A 38 -15.17 3.12 0.83
CA ASP A 38 -15.75 2.02 1.59
C ASP A 38 -14.76 0.88 1.74
N LYS A 39 -14.66 0.34 2.95
CA LYS A 39 -13.81 -0.82 3.20
C LYS A 39 -14.36 -2.07 2.55
N VAL A 40 -13.47 -2.93 2.07
CA VAL A 40 -13.84 -4.24 1.55
C VAL A 40 -14.31 -5.10 2.71
N CYS A 41 -15.47 -5.72 2.55
CA CYS A 41 -16.05 -6.59 3.57
C CYS A 41 -15.63 -8.04 3.36
N ASP A 42 -15.53 -8.77 4.46
CA ASP A 42 -15.18 -10.18 4.42
C ASP A 42 -16.37 -11.09 4.08
N ASN A 43 -17.58 -10.55 4.04
CA ASN A 43 -18.76 -11.37 3.73
C ASN A 43 -19.32 -11.03 2.35
N ASP A 44 -19.99 -12.00 1.76
CA ASP A 44 -20.48 -11.89 0.38
C ASP A 44 -21.55 -10.82 0.20
N ASN A 45 -22.23 -10.43 1.27
CA ASN A 45 -23.31 -9.45 1.19
C ASN A 45 -22.82 -8.02 0.92
N CYS A 46 -21.55 -7.77 1.16
CA CYS A 46 -20.95 -6.47 0.90
C CYS A 46 -20.41 -6.33 -0.51
N PHE A 47 -20.46 -7.41 -1.28
CA PHE A 47 -19.86 -7.45 -2.61
C PHE A 47 -20.94 -7.23 -3.67
N GLU A 48 -21.30 -5.98 -3.89
CA GLU A 48 -22.37 -5.62 -4.81
C GLU A 48 -21.82 -5.18 -6.16
N GLY A 49 -21.20 -6.11 -6.90
CA GLY A 49 -20.66 -5.82 -8.21
C GLY A 49 -19.38 -5.03 -8.21
N ARG A 50 -18.83 -4.75 -7.06
CA ARG A 50 -17.54 -4.07 -6.92
C ARG A 50 -16.44 -5.11 -6.97
N SER A 51 -15.59 -5.04 -7.97
CA SER A 51 -14.50 -6.01 -8.13
C SER A 51 -13.12 -5.42 -7.88
N ASN A 52 -12.98 -4.10 -7.97
CA ASN A 52 -11.70 -3.43 -7.82
C ASN A 52 -11.52 -2.93 -6.39
N ASN A 53 -10.35 -3.20 -5.85
CA ASN A 53 -10.00 -2.70 -4.52
C ASN A 53 -8.54 -2.25 -4.53
N PHE A 54 -8.19 -1.46 -3.52
CA PHE A 54 -6.83 -0.96 -3.35
C PHE A 54 -6.48 -0.86 -1.88
N HIS A 55 -5.19 -0.78 -1.61
CA HIS A 55 -4.67 -0.43 -0.29
C HIS A 55 -3.32 0.23 -0.45
N TYR A 56 -2.84 0.86 0.62
CA TYR A 56 -1.52 1.46 0.66
C TYR A 56 -0.62 0.63 1.55
N GLU A 57 0.63 0.50 1.14
CA GLU A 57 1.66 -0.20 1.91
C GLU A 57 2.81 0.77 2.17
N VAL A 58 3.33 0.78 3.39
CA VAL A 58 4.47 1.63 3.76
C VAL A 58 5.67 0.72 4.04
N PHE A 59 6.77 1.01 3.38
CA PHE A 59 8.01 0.25 3.55
C PHE A 59 9.09 1.15 4.14
N ASP A 60 9.93 0.56 5.00
CA ASP A 60 11.09 1.23 5.55
C ASP A 60 12.26 1.00 4.58
N GLY A 61 12.41 1.94 3.65
CA GLY A 61 13.36 1.82 2.57
C GLY A 61 12.71 1.22 1.32
N TYR A 62 13.51 0.54 0.53
CA TYR A 62 12.99 -0.06 -0.70
C TYR A 62 12.23 -1.34 -0.41
N LYS A 63 11.21 -1.57 -1.21
CA LYS A 63 10.38 -2.76 -1.12
C LYS A 63 11.16 -4.04 -1.41
N GLU A 64 12.14 -3.96 -2.30
CA GLU A 64 12.89 -5.11 -2.80
C GLU A 64 14.17 -5.34 -2.00
N ILE A 65 14.46 -6.61 -1.75
CA ILE A 65 15.73 -7.03 -1.16
C ILE A 65 16.60 -7.53 -2.31
N LEU A 66 17.76 -6.89 -2.47
CA LEU A 66 18.66 -7.22 -3.57
C LEU A 66 19.86 -8.03 -3.05
N ASP A 67 20.40 -8.88 -3.93
CA ASP A 67 21.62 -9.60 -3.65
C ASP A 67 22.85 -8.76 -4.08
N GLU A 68 24.04 -9.37 -4.03
CA GLU A 68 25.29 -8.68 -4.37
C GLU A 68 25.35 -8.27 -5.84
N ASP A 69 24.63 -8.97 -6.70
CA ASP A 69 24.58 -8.70 -8.14
C ASP A 69 23.49 -7.71 -8.51
N GLY A 70 22.66 -7.30 -7.57
CA GLY A 70 21.56 -6.38 -7.82
C GLY A 70 20.26 -7.05 -8.25
N ASP A 71 20.19 -8.37 -8.18
CA ASP A 71 18.97 -9.10 -8.50
C ASP A 71 18.03 -9.18 -7.30
N VAL A 72 16.73 -9.08 -7.56
CA VAL A 72 15.73 -9.18 -6.50
C VAL A 72 15.63 -10.61 -6.03
N VAL A 73 15.96 -10.84 -4.75
CA VAL A 73 15.91 -12.19 -4.15
C VAL A 73 14.71 -12.36 -3.22
N ASP A 74 14.13 -11.27 -2.74
CA ASP A 74 12.97 -11.32 -1.85
C ASP A 74 12.31 -9.95 -1.81
N LEU A 75 11.13 -9.89 -1.18
CA LEU A 75 10.41 -8.64 -0.95
C LEU A 75 10.26 -8.44 0.55
N LYS A 76 10.40 -7.19 1.00
CA LYS A 76 10.18 -6.83 2.38
C LYS A 76 8.71 -6.86 2.73
N ASN A 77 8.42 -7.12 3.99
CA ASN A 77 7.08 -6.91 4.52
C ASN A 77 6.89 -5.42 4.82
N PRO A 78 5.71 -4.87 4.57
CA PRO A 78 5.47 -3.47 4.91
C PRO A 78 5.50 -3.26 6.42
N VAL A 79 5.98 -2.09 6.86
CA VAL A 79 5.94 -1.72 8.28
C VAL A 79 4.57 -1.24 8.69
N TYR A 80 3.75 -0.87 7.73
CA TYR A 80 2.36 -0.49 7.93
C TYR A 80 1.61 -0.68 6.62
N GLU A 81 0.37 -1.14 6.70
CA GLU A 81 -0.50 -1.22 5.53
C GLU A 81 -1.92 -0.89 5.95
N THR A 82 -2.67 -0.31 5.02
CA THR A 82 -4.07 0.01 5.28
C THR A 82 -4.94 -1.21 5.03
N GLU A 83 -6.18 -1.14 5.48
CA GLU A 83 -7.19 -2.09 5.05
C GLU A 83 -7.46 -1.88 3.57
N GLN A 84 -8.13 -2.84 2.95
CA GLN A 84 -8.50 -2.72 1.55
C GLN A 84 -9.79 -1.92 1.40
N PHE A 85 -9.84 -1.09 0.37
CA PHE A 85 -10.98 -0.23 0.07
C PHE A 85 -11.42 -0.45 -1.36
N TYR A 86 -12.67 -0.19 -1.64
CA TYR A 86 -13.20 -0.25 -3.01
C TYR A 86 -12.79 0.99 -3.80
N CYS A 87 -12.41 0.80 -5.07
CA CYS A 87 -11.91 1.86 -5.94
C CYS A 87 -13.00 2.66 -6.67
N ASP A 88 -14.18 2.18 -6.72
CA ASP A 88 -15.24 2.81 -7.53
C ASP A 88 -16.18 3.73 -6.79
#